data_425e5fb0df349e0bfcd0e539daba93f8
#
_entry.id   425e5fb0df349e0bfcd0e539daba93f8
#
_cell.length_a   1.000
_cell.length_b   1.000
_cell.length_c   1.000
_cell.angle_alpha   90.00
_cell.angle_beta   90.00
_cell.angle_gamma   90.00
#
_symmetry.space_group_name_H-M   'P 1'
#
loop_
_entity.id
_entity.type
_entity.pdbx_description
1 polymer ?
#
loop_
_entity_poly.entity_id
_entity_poly.type
_entity_poly.pdbx_seq_one_letter_code
_entity_poly.pdbx_strand_id
1 'polypeptide(L)'
;MRMSKAIAAALILVAPGFLSIASAQSASECPVAGILSSFGINSTGLFNVPPGGTCLFPLRIEGVIADSSILQRPAYGVLRQLNTSTFEYTANPGYAGPDTFSVQVTGKGPTTTGTSIITLVATVR
;
A
#
# COMPACT_ATOMS: atom_id res chain seq x y z
N MET A 1 -40.54 -45.46 27.00
CA MET A 1 -40.03 -45.13 26.82
C MET A 1 -39.46 -44.37 26.32
N ARG A 2 -39.35 -44.10 26.14
CA ARG A 2 -38.70 -43.57 25.79
C ARG A 2 -38.09 -42.77 25.33
N MET A 3 -37.89 -42.42 25.10
CA MET A 3 -37.28 -41.83 24.76
C MET A 3 -36.65 -41.06 24.33
N SER A 4 -36.43 -40.76 24.11
CA SER A 4 -35.82 -40.20 23.77
C SER A 4 -35.31 -39.45 23.40
N LYS A 5 -35.04 -39.08 23.09
CA LYS A 5 -34.42 -38.48 22.77
C LYS A 5 -33.80 -37.76 22.24
N ALA A 6 -33.49 -37.43 22.03
CA ALA A 6 -32.90 -36.88 21.57
C ALA A 6 -32.42 -36.08 21.11
N ILE A 7 -32.17 -35.77 20.84
CA ILE A 7 -31.66 -35.12 20.44
C ILE A 7 -31.05 -34.32 19.98
N ALA A 8 -30.70 -34.00 19.76
CA ALA A 8 -30.16 -33.37 19.39
C ALA A 8 -29.54 -32.58 18.89
N ALA A 9 -29.33 -32.35 18.72
CA ALA A 9 -28.78 -31.73 18.34
C ALA A 9 -28.17 -30.87 17.81
N ALA A 10 -27.96 -30.71 17.65
CA ALA A 10 -27.40 -30.05 17.24
C ALA A 10 -26.81 -29.22 16.78
N LEU A 11 -26.69 -29.06 16.56
CA LEU A 11 -26.10 -28.42 16.18
C LEU A 11 -25.49 -27.61 15.67
N ILE A 12 -25.33 -27.43 15.46
CA ILE A 12 -24.74 -26.77 15.06
C ILE A 12 -24.09 -26.05 14.54
N LEU A 13 -23.98 -25.88 14.27
CA LEU A 13 -23.32 -25.30 13.79
C LEU A 13 -22.70 -24.58 13.36
N VAL A 14 -22.59 -24.38 13.21
CA VAL A 14 -21.99 -23.74 12.82
C VAL A 14 -21.37 -23.07 12.39
N ALA A 15 -21.17 -22.92 12.17
CA ALA A 15 -20.57 -22.29 11.75
C ALA A 15 -19.93 -21.67 11.51
N PRO A 16 -19.77 -21.72 11.31
CA PRO A 16 -19.03 -21.05 11.03
C PRO A 16 -18.54 -20.29 10.50
N GLY A 17 -18.48 -20.15 10.24
CA GLY A 17 -18.00 -19.49 9.79
C GLY A 17 -17.66 -18.61 9.52
N PHE A 18 -17.81 -18.57 9.50
CA PHE A 18 -17.41 -17.84 9.27
C PHE A 18 -16.64 -17.16 9.20
N LEU A 19 -16.42 -17.08 9.17
CA LEU A 19 -15.75 -16.50 9.15
C LEU A 19 -15.15 -15.76 8.80
N SER A 20 -15.03 -15.61 8.45
CA SER A 20 -14.35 -15.03 8.04
C SER A 20 -14.06 -14.01 7.88
N ILE A 21 -13.94 -13.70 8.08
CA ILE A 21 -13.60 -12.76 7.95
C ILE A 21 -12.66 -12.16 7.84
N ALA A 22 -12.66 -12.25 7.43
CA ALA A 22 -11.71 -11.77 7.33
C ALA A 22 -11.28 -10.66 7.27
N SER A 23 -10.74 -10.49 7.53
CA SER A 23 -10.14 -9.33 7.83
C SER A 23 -9.41 -8.78 6.72
N ALA A 24 -9.96 -7.86 6.13
CA ALA A 24 -9.24 -7.04 5.24
C ALA A 24 -8.33 -6.17 6.06
N GLN A 25 -7.13 -6.56 6.18
CA GLN A 25 -6.17 -5.69 6.80
C GLN A 25 -5.70 -4.66 5.81
N SER A 26 -5.66 -3.41 6.23
CA SER A 26 -5.02 -2.37 5.45
C SER A 26 -3.52 -2.61 5.39
N ALA A 27 -2.91 -2.27 4.28
CA ALA A 27 -1.47 -2.32 4.17
C ALA A 27 -0.84 -1.33 5.15
N SER A 28 0.31 -1.71 5.68
CA SER A 28 1.08 -0.84 6.56
C SER A 28 1.95 0.10 5.75
N GLU A 29 2.24 1.26 6.31
CA GLU A 29 3.27 2.12 5.76
C GLU A 29 4.62 1.46 5.95
N CYS A 30 5.45 1.57 4.92
CA CYS A 30 6.84 1.16 5.02
C CYS A 30 7.69 2.40 5.27
N PRO A 31 8.69 2.32 6.16
CA PRO A 31 9.60 3.44 6.34
C PRO A 31 10.34 3.73 5.03
N VAL A 32 10.39 5.01 4.66
CA VAL A 32 11.05 5.46 3.43
C VAL A 32 12.08 6.52 3.80
N ALA A 33 13.30 6.32 3.35
CA ALA A 33 14.36 7.30 3.53
C ALA A 33 14.59 8.08 2.25
N GLY A 34 14.83 9.38 2.36
CA GLY A 34 15.26 10.22 1.24
C GLY A 34 14.19 11.07 0.58
N ILE A 35 12.94 10.96 0.98
CA ILE A 35 11.86 11.77 0.39
C ILE A 35 11.90 13.19 0.94
N LEU A 36 11.84 14.16 0.03
CA LEU A 36 11.76 15.57 0.38
C LEU A 36 10.30 16.04 0.35
N SER A 37 9.95 16.94 1.24
CA SER A 37 8.56 17.31 1.50
C SER A 37 8.12 18.63 0.87
N SER A 38 8.79 19.07 -0.20
CA SER A 38 8.46 20.35 -0.87
C SER A 38 8.09 20.13 -2.32
N PHE A 39 7.09 20.88 -2.78
CA PHE A 39 6.73 20.86 -4.20
C PHE A 39 7.83 21.45 -5.07
N GLY A 40 7.96 20.94 -6.29
CA GLY A 40 8.95 21.41 -7.24
C GLY A 40 10.32 20.80 -7.08
N ILE A 41 10.47 19.89 -6.11
CA ILE A 41 11.75 19.23 -5.85
C ILE A 41 11.57 17.74 -6.11
N ASN A 42 12.49 17.17 -6.89
CA ASN A 42 12.52 15.74 -7.14
C ASN A 42 13.29 15.04 -6.03
N SER A 43 12.85 13.86 -5.66
CA SER A 43 13.51 13.08 -4.61
C SER A 43 13.47 11.59 -4.92
N THR A 44 14.38 10.86 -4.28
CA THR A 44 14.44 9.40 -4.39
C THR A 44 14.34 8.81 -2.99
N GLY A 45 13.38 7.94 -2.79
CA GLY A 45 13.18 7.25 -1.53
C GLY A 45 13.58 5.80 -1.62
N LEU A 46 14.07 5.26 -0.52
CA LEU A 46 14.49 3.87 -0.41
C LEU A 46 13.66 3.17 0.66
N PHE A 47 13.20 1.96 0.35
CA PHE A 47 12.44 1.18 1.32
C PHE A 47 12.67 -0.32 1.12
N ASN A 48 12.30 -1.10 2.12
CA ASN A 48 12.40 -2.54 2.09
C ASN A 48 11.01 -3.15 2.18
N VAL A 49 10.82 -4.29 1.51
CA VAL A 49 9.57 -5.01 1.54
C VAL A 49 9.84 -6.48 1.28
N PRO A 50 9.15 -7.42 1.96
CA PRO A 50 9.32 -8.84 1.64
C PRO A 50 8.63 -9.20 0.33
N PRO A 51 9.01 -10.30 -0.33
CA PRO A 51 8.30 -10.79 -1.49
C PRO A 51 6.82 -11.00 -1.17
N GLY A 52 5.94 -10.53 -2.04
CA GLY A 52 4.50 -10.57 -1.81
C GLY A 52 3.99 -9.55 -0.81
N GLY A 53 4.87 -8.80 -0.18
CA GLY A 53 4.48 -7.80 0.80
C GLY A 53 3.95 -6.54 0.17
N THR A 54 3.17 -5.79 0.94
CA THR A 54 2.51 -4.57 0.49
C THR A 54 2.90 -3.40 1.38
N CYS A 55 3.21 -2.28 0.75
CA CYS A 55 3.57 -1.04 1.42
C CYS A 55 2.62 0.08 1.00
N LEU A 56 2.18 0.86 1.97
CA LEU A 56 1.36 2.04 1.73
C LEU A 56 2.25 3.28 1.77
N PHE A 57 2.09 4.15 0.78
CA PHE A 57 2.86 5.38 0.67
C PHE A 57 1.94 6.59 0.62
N PRO A 58 1.59 7.14 1.78
CA PRO A 58 0.90 8.43 1.80
C PRO A 58 1.93 9.53 1.57
N LEU A 59 1.63 10.42 0.64
CA LEU A 59 2.53 11.53 0.31
C LEU A 59 2.33 12.65 1.34
N ARG A 60 3.40 12.96 2.06
CA ARG A 60 3.37 13.99 3.11
C ARG A 60 4.15 15.21 2.66
N ILE A 61 3.65 15.84 1.60
CA ILE A 61 4.21 17.08 1.08
C ILE A 61 3.45 18.24 1.71
N GLU A 62 4.18 19.22 2.21
CA GLU A 62 3.55 20.40 2.82
C GLU A 62 2.77 21.19 1.79
N GLY A 63 1.47 21.36 2.03
CA GLY A 63 0.61 22.12 1.16
C GLY A 63 -0.54 21.30 0.62
N VAL A 64 -1.01 21.69 -0.55
CA VAL A 64 -2.16 21.06 -1.18
C VAL A 64 -1.72 20.36 -2.46
N ILE A 65 -2.04 19.08 -2.56
CA ILE A 65 -1.80 18.30 -3.77
C ILE A 65 -2.98 18.57 -4.71
N ALA A 66 -2.69 19.12 -5.88
CA ALA A 66 -3.70 19.38 -6.89
C ALA A 66 -3.92 18.16 -7.77
N ASP A 67 -2.84 17.43 -8.08
CA ASP A 67 -2.89 16.30 -8.99
C ASP A 67 -1.72 15.38 -8.74
N SER A 68 -1.91 14.09 -9.03
CA SER A 68 -0.85 13.10 -8.94
C SER A 68 -1.11 11.96 -9.92
N SER A 69 -0.05 11.29 -10.32
CA SER A 69 -0.16 10.17 -11.26
C SER A 69 1.04 9.26 -11.12
N ILE A 70 0.89 8.05 -11.63
CA ILE A 70 2.00 7.10 -11.73
C ILE A 70 2.77 7.46 -12.99
N LEU A 71 4.05 7.79 -12.82
CA LEU A 71 4.92 8.14 -13.93
C LEU A 71 5.62 6.91 -14.49
N GLN A 72 6.10 6.03 -13.62
CA GLN A 72 6.78 4.80 -14.00
C GLN A 72 6.28 3.67 -13.13
N ARG A 73 5.81 2.60 -13.74
CA ARG A 73 5.33 1.43 -13.02
C ARG A 73 6.50 0.52 -12.66
N PRO A 74 6.40 -0.21 -11.54
CA PRO A 74 7.43 -1.17 -11.16
C PRO A 74 7.44 -2.35 -12.13
N ALA A 75 8.62 -2.93 -12.33
CA ALA A 75 8.76 -4.11 -13.19
C ALA A 75 8.42 -5.41 -12.46
N TYR A 76 8.57 -5.43 -11.15
CA TYR A 76 8.45 -6.65 -10.35
C TYR A 76 7.42 -6.52 -9.24
N GLY A 77 6.41 -5.71 -9.47
CA GLY A 77 5.36 -5.51 -8.50
C GLY A 77 4.17 -4.80 -9.12
N VAL A 78 3.20 -4.47 -8.28
CA VAL A 78 1.99 -3.76 -8.68
C VAL A 78 1.91 -2.47 -7.87
N LEU A 79 1.75 -1.35 -8.56
CA LEU A 79 1.55 -0.05 -7.95
C LEU A 79 0.12 0.40 -8.23
N ARG A 80 -0.61 0.76 -7.17
CA ARG A 80 -1.97 1.26 -7.27
C ARG A 80 -2.04 2.65 -6.67
N GLN A 81 -2.76 3.53 -7.34
CA GLN A 81 -3.09 4.83 -6.78
C GLN A 81 -4.44 4.73 -6.08
N LEU A 82 -4.46 4.91 -4.77
CA LEU A 82 -5.68 4.80 -3.98
C LEU A 82 -6.46 6.11 -3.98
N ASN A 83 -5.75 7.21 -3.96
CA ASN A 83 -6.34 8.55 -4.05
C ASN A 83 -5.21 9.53 -4.44
N THR A 84 -5.51 10.81 -4.44
CA THR A 84 -4.56 11.85 -4.89
C THR A 84 -3.26 11.86 -4.10
N SER A 85 -3.29 11.43 -2.84
CA SER A 85 -2.11 11.50 -1.98
C SER A 85 -1.55 10.17 -1.55
N THR A 86 -2.14 9.05 -1.97
CA THR A 86 -1.76 7.75 -1.42
C THR A 86 -1.60 6.71 -2.51
N PHE A 87 -0.46 6.03 -2.47
CA PHE A 87 -0.13 4.93 -3.37
C PHE A 87 0.14 3.66 -2.59
N GLU A 88 -0.05 2.52 -3.22
CA GLU A 88 0.16 1.21 -2.61
C GLU A 88 0.99 0.35 -3.55
N TYR A 89 2.10 -0.18 -3.03
CA TYR A 89 2.98 -1.06 -3.79
C TYR A 89 2.92 -2.46 -3.21
N THR A 90 2.80 -3.46 -4.08
CA THR A 90 2.87 -4.87 -3.69
C THR A 90 3.95 -5.55 -4.52
N ALA A 91 4.95 -6.12 -3.85
CA ALA A 91 6.01 -6.86 -4.53
C ALA A 91 5.46 -8.19 -5.02
N ASN A 92 5.91 -8.64 -6.19
CA ASN A 92 5.50 -9.95 -6.70
C ASN A 92 5.96 -11.05 -5.77
N PRO A 93 5.11 -12.04 -5.49
CA PRO A 93 5.53 -13.21 -4.73
C PRO A 93 6.66 -13.92 -5.47
N GLY A 94 7.68 -14.32 -4.74
CA GLY A 94 8.80 -15.06 -5.31
C GLY A 94 9.89 -14.18 -5.93
N TYR A 95 9.67 -12.88 -6.06
CA TYR A 95 10.73 -11.99 -6.52
C TYR A 95 11.56 -11.49 -5.35
N ALA A 96 12.87 -11.46 -5.52
CA ALA A 96 13.78 -10.83 -4.58
C ALA A 96 14.80 -10.01 -5.39
N GLY A 97 15.05 -8.78 -4.97
CA GLY A 97 15.94 -7.88 -5.65
C GLY A 97 15.40 -6.46 -5.70
N PRO A 98 16.02 -5.57 -6.48
CA PRO A 98 15.57 -4.19 -6.57
C PRO A 98 14.37 -4.05 -7.50
N ASP A 99 13.52 -3.09 -7.19
CA ASP A 99 12.41 -2.69 -8.04
C ASP A 99 12.25 -1.17 -7.90
N THR A 100 11.91 -0.49 -8.99
CA THR A 100 11.84 0.97 -9.00
C THR A 100 10.55 1.41 -9.64
N PHE A 101 9.93 2.42 -9.04
CA PHE A 101 8.77 3.09 -9.64
C PHE A 101 8.82 4.57 -9.29
N SER A 102 8.04 5.37 -10.00
CA SER A 102 7.98 6.80 -9.72
C SER A 102 6.56 7.34 -9.87
N VAL A 103 6.28 8.38 -9.09
CA VAL A 103 5.02 9.08 -9.13
C VAL A 103 5.30 10.56 -9.34
N GLN A 104 4.35 11.24 -9.95
CA GLN A 104 4.43 12.66 -10.20
C GLN A 104 3.34 13.35 -9.39
N VAL A 105 3.70 14.42 -8.71
CA VAL A 105 2.79 15.15 -7.84
C VAL A 105 2.90 16.63 -8.14
N THR A 106 1.77 17.26 -8.38
CA THR A 106 1.71 18.70 -8.62
C THR A 106 0.89 19.35 -7.53
N GLY A 107 1.36 20.47 -7.02
CA GLY A 107 0.65 21.16 -5.96
C GLY A 107 1.28 22.47 -5.56
N LYS A 108 0.78 22.99 -4.45
CA LYS A 108 1.17 24.30 -3.93
C LYS A 108 1.45 24.17 -2.44
N GLY A 109 2.66 24.52 -2.05
CA GLY A 109 3.06 24.58 -0.67
C GLY A 109 3.16 26.02 -0.16
N PRO A 110 3.57 26.17 1.10
CA PRO A 110 3.70 27.52 1.70
C PRO A 110 4.79 28.37 1.05
N THR A 111 5.84 27.73 0.55
CA THR A 111 6.98 28.46 -0.03
C THR A 111 7.30 28.05 -1.46
N THR A 112 6.76 26.94 -1.92
CA THR A 112 7.07 26.42 -3.25
C THR A 112 5.81 25.92 -3.93
N THR A 113 5.83 25.96 -5.27
CA THR A 113 4.74 25.49 -6.11
C THR A 113 5.38 24.73 -7.26
N GLY A 114 4.72 23.70 -7.75
CA GLY A 114 5.19 23.01 -8.94
C GLY A 114 4.97 21.51 -8.88
N THR A 115 5.76 20.82 -9.69
CA THR A 115 5.67 19.39 -9.87
C THR A 115 6.90 18.71 -9.30
N SER A 116 6.68 17.67 -8.51
CA SER A 116 7.74 16.83 -7.98
C SER A 116 7.65 15.45 -8.60
N ILE A 117 8.79 14.89 -8.93
CA ILE A 117 8.90 13.48 -9.31
C ILE A 117 9.53 12.76 -8.14
N ILE A 118 8.82 11.80 -7.61
CA ILE A 118 9.28 10.99 -6.48
C ILE A 118 9.56 9.60 -7.00
N THR A 119 10.82 9.22 -6.95
CA THR A 119 11.27 7.88 -7.35
C THR A 119 11.43 7.04 -6.11
N LEU A 120 10.84 5.85 -6.13
CA LEU A 120 10.93 4.93 -5.01
C LEU A 120 11.66 3.67 -5.46
N VAL A 121 12.67 3.29 -4.68
CA VAL A 121 13.48 2.10 -4.94
C VAL A 121 13.21 1.12 -3.82
N ALA A 122 12.64 -0.01 -4.19
CA ALA A 122 12.37 -1.09 -3.27
C ALA A 122 13.55 -2.06 -3.24
N THR A 123 13.88 -2.53 -2.06
CA THR A 123 14.70 -3.72 -1.89
C THR A 123 13.76 -4.82 -1.43
N VAL A 124 13.50 -5.79 -2.31
CA VAL A 124 12.58 -6.89 -2.03
C VAL A 124 13.40 -8.07 -1.52
N ARG A 125 13.18 -8.44 -0.28
CA ARG A 125 13.94 -9.54 0.32
C ARG A 125 13.27 -10.10 1.57
#